data_2e5ecf719d8d0b2299100915f8c03daa
#
_entry.id   2e5ecf719d8d0b2299100915f8c03daa
#
_cell.length_a   1.000
_cell.length_b   1.000
_cell.length_c   1.000
_cell.angle_alpha   90.00
_cell.angle_beta   90.00
_cell.angle_gamma   90.00
#
_symmetry.space_group_name_H-M   'P 1'
#
loop_
_entity.id
_entity.type
_entity.pdbx_description
1 polymer ?
#
loop_
_entity_poly.entity_id
_entity_poly.type
_entity_poly.pdbx_seq_one_letter_code
_entity_poly.pdbx_strand_id
1 'polypeptide(L)'
;IVRYKDRIYLMDANKTRTVYIYDLSGKYINKISKYGQGPDEYLQLADLYIDPTDASLNVATRIDRKIMKFDLDGKQLRKVIGTPKAFTRLTQFKDRYVGYMGNYIQDCENPYNVWVLSEKMETKQKAFMISASWNSFDLGSRYPFSSYQSDFYYTKALDYTVYQMDEADGSFFPKYRFDLGDRSWPEDAKDAQPYEELRRS
;
A
#
# COMPACT_ATOMS: atom_id res chain seq x y z
N ILE A 1 -8.06 3.86 7.57
CA ILE A 1 -9.52 4.14 7.51
C ILE A 1 -9.87 4.47 6.07
N VAL A 2 -10.93 3.86 5.56
CA VAL A 2 -11.48 4.14 4.23
C VAL A 2 -12.95 4.53 4.39
N ARG A 3 -13.37 5.56 3.65
CA ARG A 3 -14.77 5.97 3.56
C ARG A 3 -15.26 5.78 2.12
N TYR A 4 -16.41 5.16 1.96
CA TYR A 4 -17.05 5.02 0.66
C TYR A 4 -18.56 5.01 0.82
N LYS A 5 -19.25 5.89 0.08
CA LYS A 5 -20.70 6.13 0.20
C LYS A 5 -21.08 6.38 1.66
N ASP A 6 -21.98 5.58 2.20
CA ASP A 6 -22.51 5.64 3.57
C ASP A 6 -21.79 4.71 4.54
N ARG A 7 -20.58 4.24 4.21
CA ARG A 7 -19.77 3.31 5.01
C ARG A 7 -18.43 3.89 5.41
N ILE A 8 -17.98 3.51 6.60
CA ILE A 8 -16.63 3.72 7.13
C ILE A 8 -16.04 2.34 7.42
N TYR A 9 -14.85 2.09 6.89
CA TYR A 9 -14.08 0.87 7.09
C TYR A 9 -12.84 1.17 7.90
N LEU A 10 -12.67 0.47 9.01
CA LEU A 10 -11.55 0.63 9.93
C LEU A 10 -10.79 -0.69 10.04
N MET A 11 -9.56 -0.73 9.57
CA MET A 11 -8.70 -1.89 9.69
C MET A 11 -7.78 -1.77 10.92
N ASP A 12 -7.89 -2.71 11.84
CA ASP A 12 -6.90 -2.95 12.90
C ASP A 12 -6.05 -4.16 12.52
N ALA A 13 -4.88 -3.90 11.93
CA ALA A 13 -3.98 -4.94 11.46
C ALA A 13 -3.15 -5.59 12.57
N ASN A 14 -2.97 -4.93 13.71
CA ASN A 14 -2.00 -5.32 14.72
C ASN A 14 -2.62 -6.08 15.92
N LYS A 15 -3.69 -5.54 16.50
CA LYS A 15 -4.29 -6.11 17.71
C LYS A 15 -5.35 -7.14 17.40
N THR A 16 -6.43 -6.70 16.78
CA THR A 16 -7.58 -7.58 16.53
C THR A 16 -7.53 -8.27 15.17
N ARG A 17 -6.68 -7.81 14.27
CA ARG A 17 -6.56 -8.33 12.89
C ARG A 17 -7.92 -8.39 12.20
N THR A 18 -8.67 -7.28 12.31
CA THR A 18 -10.08 -7.23 11.93
C THR A 18 -10.35 -5.96 11.13
N VAL A 19 -11.22 -6.05 10.14
CA VAL A 19 -11.82 -4.91 9.48
C VAL A 19 -13.21 -4.69 10.05
N TYR A 20 -13.44 -3.54 10.66
CA TYR A 20 -14.72 -3.12 11.21
C TYR A 20 -15.46 -2.23 10.20
N ILE A 21 -16.74 -2.38 10.10
CA ILE A 21 -17.62 -1.65 9.17
C ILE A 21 -18.68 -0.91 9.97
N TYR A 22 -18.78 0.39 9.72
CA TYR A 22 -19.74 1.28 10.37
C TYR A 22 -20.48 2.10 9.32
N ASP A 23 -21.65 2.61 9.67
CA ASP A 23 -22.29 3.68 8.91
C ASP A 23 -21.71 5.06 9.27
N LEU A 24 -22.17 6.11 8.59
CA LEU A 24 -21.67 7.49 8.83
C LEU A 24 -22.09 8.06 10.19
N SER A 25 -23.06 7.47 10.88
CA SER A 25 -23.44 7.85 12.25
C SER A 25 -22.53 7.19 13.31
N GLY A 26 -21.63 6.30 12.88
CA GLY A 26 -20.76 5.51 13.76
C GLY A 26 -21.44 4.24 14.29
N LYS A 27 -22.62 3.88 13.79
CA LYS A 27 -23.29 2.64 14.15
C LYS A 27 -22.58 1.45 13.50
N TYR A 28 -22.28 0.47 14.33
CA TYR A 28 -21.68 -0.79 13.88
C TYR A 28 -22.60 -1.56 12.92
N ILE A 29 -22.03 -2.03 11.80
CA ILE A 29 -22.73 -2.83 10.81
C ILE A 29 -22.25 -4.28 10.86
N ASN A 30 -20.93 -4.47 10.68
CA ASN A 30 -20.32 -5.81 10.59
C ASN A 30 -18.81 -5.74 10.82
N LYS A 31 -18.16 -6.90 10.87
CA LYS A 31 -16.71 -7.05 10.83
C LYS A 31 -16.27 -8.21 9.97
N ILE A 32 -15.10 -8.09 9.36
CA ILE A 32 -14.37 -9.19 8.74
C ILE A 32 -13.27 -9.59 9.73
N SER A 33 -13.43 -10.75 10.37
CA SER A 33 -12.49 -11.32 11.34
C SER A 33 -12.27 -12.78 10.97
N LYS A 34 -11.33 -13.00 10.04
CA LYS A 34 -11.06 -14.33 9.46
C LYS A 34 -9.58 -14.69 9.64
N TYR A 35 -9.08 -14.54 10.87
CA TYR A 35 -7.70 -14.89 11.18
C TYR A 35 -7.52 -16.40 11.21
N GLY A 36 -6.60 -16.94 10.38
CA GLY A 36 -6.32 -18.36 10.26
C GLY A 36 -5.56 -18.71 8.99
N GLN A 37 -5.40 -19.99 8.70
CA GLN A 37 -4.64 -20.53 7.56
C GLN A 37 -5.51 -21.16 6.47
N GLY A 38 -6.83 -21.10 6.61
CA GLY A 38 -7.76 -21.61 5.61
C GLY A 38 -7.76 -20.77 4.32
N PRO A 39 -8.40 -21.29 3.26
CA PRO A 39 -8.46 -20.62 1.96
C PRO A 39 -9.13 -19.25 2.03
N ASP A 40 -10.13 -19.10 2.89
CA ASP A 40 -10.91 -17.88 3.13
C ASP A 40 -10.48 -17.12 4.38
N GLU A 41 -9.29 -17.43 4.91
CA GLU A 41 -8.72 -16.84 6.11
C GLU A 41 -7.44 -16.07 5.78
N TYR A 42 -6.91 -15.28 6.71
CA TYR A 42 -5.68 -14.52 6.55
C TYR A 42 -4.81 -14.53 7.82
N LEU A 43 -3.50 -14.44 7.65
CA LEU A 43 -2.54 -14.33 8.74
C LEU A 43 -2.18 -12.88 9.06
N GLN A 44 -2.09 -12.01 8.05
CA GLN A 44 -1.69 -10.62 8.24
C GLN A 44 -2.39 -9.70 7.26
N LEU A 45 -3.15 -8.74 7.79
CA LEU A 45 -3.73 -7.66 7.00
C LEU A 45 -2.63 -6.68 6.57
N ALA A 46 -2.64 -6.28 5.31
CA ALA A 46 -1.71 -5.32 4.73
C ALA A 46 -2.40 -4.01 4.35
N ASP A 47 -3.48 -4.08 3.60
CA ASP A 47 -4.18 -2.91 3.10
C ASP A 47 -5.67 -3.12 2.95
N LEU A 48 -6.40 -2.01 2.80
CA LEU A 48 -7.84 -1.97 2.66
C LEU A 48 -8.21 -0.88 1.64
N TYR A 49 -8.94 -1.24 0.61
CA TYR A 49 -9.41 -0.31 -0.41
C TYR A 49 -10.75 -0.72 -1.00
N ILE A 50 -11.41 0.22 -1.66
CA ILE A 50 -12.66 -0.02 -2.41
C ILE A 50 -12.34 -0.03 -3.89
N ASP A 51 -12.87 -1.01 -4.59
CA ASP A 51 -12.99 -0.98 -6.05
C ASP A 51 -14.37 -0.41 -6.41
N PRO A 52 -14.42 0.80 -6.95
CA PRO A 52 -15.71 1.43 -7.26
C PRO A 52 -16.38 0.81 -8.49
N THR A 53 -15.65 0.08 -9.33
CA THR A 53 -16.18 -0.49 -10.59
C THR A 53 -17.14 -1.64 -10.33
N ASP A 54 -16.86 -2.47 -9.34
CA ASP A 54 -17.72 -3.60 -8.93
C ASP A 54 -18.31 -3.44 -7.53
N ALA A 55 -18.11 -2.27 -6.92
CA ALA A 55 -18.55 -1.94 -5.57
C ALA A 55 -18.13 -3.01 -4.55
N SER A 56 -16.84 -3.36 -4.54
CA SER A 56 -16.28 -4.33 -3.61
C SER A 56 -15.35 -3.70 -2.58
N LEU A 57 -15.39 -4.27 -1.36
CA LEU A 57 -14.42 -4.05 -0.31
C LEU A 57 -13.29 -5.05 -0.47
N ASN A 58 -12.07 -4.55 -0.68
CA ASN A 58 -10.89 -5.37 -0.93
C ASN A 58 -9.96 -5.32 0.28
N VAL A 59 -9.62 -6.49 0.78
CA VAL A 59 -8.70 -6.71 1.90
C VAL A 59 -7.45 -7.38 1.36
N ALA A 60 -6.34 -6.64 1.30
CA ALA A 60 -5.05 -7.19 0.92
C ALA A 60 -4.34 -7.80 2.13
N THR A 61 -3.70 -8.95 1.91
CA THR A 61 -2.96 -9.67 2.95
C THR A 61 -1.48 -9.80 2.54
N ARG A 62 -0.58 -9.77 3.52
CA ARG A 62 0.86 -9.79 3.25
C ARG A 62 1.42 -11.22 3.18
N ILE A 63 1.32 -11.96 4.27
CA ILE A 63 1.92 -13.29 4.42
C ILE A 63 1.28 -14.27 3.45
N ASP A 64 -0.05 -14.25 3.38
CA ASP A 64 -0.84 -15.16 2.53
C ASP A 64 -0.82 -14.76 1.06
N ARG A 65 -0.29 -13.58 0.74
CA ARG A 65 -0.14 -13.03 -0.61
C ARG A 65 -1.43 -13.14 -1.43
N LYS A 66 -2.52 -12.54 -0.91
CA LYS A 66 -3.82 -12.54 -1.58
C LYS A 66 -4.61 -11.26 -1.33
N ILE A 67 -5.57 -11.01 -2.21
CA ILE A 67 -6.63 -10.02 -2.04
C ILE A 67 -7.93 -10.77 -1.86
N MET A 68 -8.66 -10.44 -0.84
CA MET A 68 -9.99 -10.97 -0.55
C MET A 68 -11.03 -9.90 -0.89
N LYS A 69 -11.86 -10.14 -1.90
CA LYS A 69 -12.91 -9.22 -2.33
C LYS A 69 -14.24 -9.58 -1.66
N PHE A 70 -14.78 -8.63 -0.92
CA PHE A 70 -16.07 -8.76 -0.23
C PHE A 70 -17.12 -7.82 -0.83
N ASP A 71 -18.39 -8.05 -0.52
CA ASP A 71 -19.41 -7.03 -0.64
C ASP A 71 -19.13 -5.86 0.32
N LEU A 72 -19.78 -4.71 0.13
CA LEU A 72 -19.52 -3.52 0.93
C LEU A 72 -19.87 -3.68 2.42
N ASP A 73 -20.75 -4.60 2.75
CA ASP A 73 -21.08 -4.92 4.14
C ASP A 73 -20.16 -6.00 4.76
N GLY A 74 -19.20 -6.53 4.00
CA GLY A 74 -18.26 -7.54 4.46
C GLY A 74 -18.88 -8.89 4.80
N LYS A 75 -20.10 -9.16 4.33
CA LYS A 75 -20.83 -10.39 4.62
C LYS A 75 -20.46 -11.53 3.69
N GLN A 76 -20.30 -11.22 2.41
CA GLN A 76 -20.03 -12.19 1.37
C GLN A 76 -18.62 -12.03 0.81
N LEU A 77 -17.79 -13.06 0.94
CA LEU A 77 -16.54 -13.19 0.19
C LEU A 77 -16.87 -13.58 -1.25
N ARG A 78 -16.58 -12.68 -2.20
CA ARG A 78 -16.90 -12.86 -3.62
C ARG A 78 -15.78 -13.54 -4.40
N LYS A 79 -14.53 -13.20 -4.07
CA LYS A 79 -13.35 -13.67 -4.80
C LYS A 79 -12.08 -13.60 -3.95
N VAL A 80 -11.17 -14.53 -4.19
CA VAL A 80 -9.78 -14.48 -3.68
C VAL A 80 -8.84 -14.42 -4.88
N ILE A 81 -7.88 -13.49 -4.86
CA ILE A 81 -6.90 -13.27 -5.93
C ILE A 81 -5.51 -13.41 -5.30
N GLY A 82 -4.68 -14.32 -5.80
CA GLY A 82 -3.29 -14.46 -5.37
C GLY A 82 -2.43 -13.29 -5.84
N THR A 83 -1.47 -12.84 -5.02
CA THR A 83 -0.51 -11.81 -5.40
C THR A 83 0.89 -12.38 -5.59
N PRO A 84 1.70 -11.85 -6.53
CA PRO A 84 3.03 -12.41 -6.83
C PRO A 84 4.04 -12.18 -5.71
N LYS A 85 3.83 -11.17 -4.87
CA LYS A 85 4.74 -10.76 -3.78
C LYS A 85 3.97 -10.44 -2.50
N ALA A 86 4.70 -10.44 -1.38
CA ALA A 86 4.19 -10.08 -0.06
C ALA A 86 4.20 -8.55 0.14
N PHE A 87 3.32 -7.85 -0.55
CA PHE A 87 3.25 -6.39 -0.47
C PHE A 87 2.88 -5.91 0.93
N THR A 88 3.52 -4.83 1.39
CA THR A 88 3.16 -4.15 2.65
C THR A 88 1.97 -3.23 2.47
N ARG A 89 1.78 -2.71 1.23
CA ARG A 89 0.57 -2.02 0.77
C ARG A 89 0.24 -2.48 -0.62
N LEU A 90 -1.04 -2.60 -0.91
CA LEU A 90 -1.51 -2.99 -2.23
C LEU A 90 -2.86 -2.35 -2.46
N THR A 91 -2.96 -1.56 -3.51
CA THR A 91 -4.21 -0.91 -3.89
C THR A 91 -4.48 -1.13 -5.37
N GLN A 92 -5.72 -0.87 -5.77
CA GLN A 92 -6.12 -0.86 -7.18
C GLN A 92 -6.30 0.58 -7.64
N PHE A 93 -5.80 0.88 -8.81
CA PHE A 93 -6.03 2.13 -9.50
C PHE A 93 -6.38 1.84 -10.95
N LYS A 94 -7.63 2.12 -11.32
CA LYS A 94 -8.22 1.77 -12.62
C LYS A 94 -8.07 0.26 -12.89
N ASP A 95 -7.47 -0.11 -14.02
CA ASP A 95 -7.23 -1.48 -14.49
C ASP A 95 -5.93 -2.11 -13.95
N ARG A 96 -5.29 -1.50 -12.94
CA ARG A 96 -3.99 -1.92 -12.43
C ARG A 96 -3.99 -2.06 -10.93
N TYR A 97 -3.10 -2.93 -10.46
CA TYR A 97 -2.74 -2.99 -9.05
C TYR A 97 -1.38 -2.32 -8.83
N VAL A 98 -1.25 -1.56 -7.76
CA VAL A 98 0.00 -0.93 -7.36
C VAL A 98 0.39 -1.43 -5.99
N GLY A 99 1.51 -2.14 -5.93
CA GLY A 99 2.03 -2.76 -4.72
C GLY A 99 3.27 -2.04 -4.21
N TYR A 100 3.39 -1.90 -2.90
CA TYR A 100 4.55 -1.35 -2.20
C TYR A 100 5.20 -2.42 -1.34
N MET A 101 6.50 -2.61 -1.51
CA MET A 101 7.27 -3.64 -0.81
C MET A 101 7.77 -3.19 0.57
N GLY A 102 7.70 -1.91 0.88
CA GLY A 102 8.42 -1.32 2.01
C GLY A 102 9.88 -1.04 1.66
N ASN A 103 10.68 -0.71 2.68
CA ASN A 103 12.11 -0.43 2.50
C ASN A 103 12.98 -1.67 2.78
N TYR A 104 12.37 -2.87 2.77
CA TYR A 104 13.11 -4.13 2.90
C TYR A 104 13.37 -4.74 1.54
N ILE A 105 14.60 -5.09 1.27
CA ILE A 105 14.95 -5.92 0.11
C ILE A 105 14.52 -7.36 0.45
N GLN A 106 13.33 -7.73 -0.01
CA GLN A 106 12.81 -9.09 0.12
C GLN A 106 13.27 -10.01 -1.01
N ASP A 107 13.74 -9.41 -2.10
CA ASP A 107 14.18 -10.08 -3.30
C ASP A 107 15.41 -9.32 -3.85
N CYS A 108 16.60 -9.89 -3.63
CA CYS A 108 17.85 -9.25 -4.02
C CYS A 108 17.99 -9.04 -5.53
N GLU A 109 17.32 -9.86 -6.33
CA GLU A 109 17.30 -9.72 -7.80
C GLU A 109 16.38 -8.60 -8.26
N ASN A 110 15.40 -8.22 -7.41
CA ASN A 110 14.38 -7.25 -7.73
C ASN A 110 14.13 -6.27 -6.58
N PRO A 111 15.12 -5.43 -6.24
CA PRO A 111 15.05 -4.55 -5.07
C PRO A 111 14.27 -3.27 -5.36
N TYR A 112 13.00 -3.39 -5.76
CA TYR A 112 12.15 -2.25 -6.08
C TYR A 112 11.05 -2.03 -5.05
N ASN A 113 10.83 -0.76 -4.65
CA ASN A 113 9.77 -0.38 -3.72
C ASN A 113 8.37 -0.56 -4.31
N VAL A 114 8.18 -0.17 -5.57
CA VAL A 114 6.86 -0.09 -6.19
C VAL A 114 6.78 -1.05 -7.38
N TRP A 115 5.68 -1.77 -7.43
CA TRP A 115 5.35 -2.71 -8.50
C TRP A 115 3.99 -2.37 -9.08
N VAL A 116 3.90 -2.19 -10.37
CA VAL A 116 2.65 -2.03 -11.11
C VAL A 116 2.31 -3.35 -11.78
N LEU A 117 1.12 -3.85 -11.48
CA LEU A 117 0.65 -5.15 -11.95
C LEU A 117 -0.59 -4.96 -12.82
N SER A 118 -0.79 -5.85 -13.78
CA SER A 118 -2.05 -5.94 -14.52
C SER A 118 -3.19 -6.49 -13.64
N GLU A 119 -4.41 -6.48 -14.16
CA GLU A 119 -5.57 -7.15 -13.53
C GLU A 119 -5.33 -8.66 -13.29
N LYS A 120 -4.46 -9.29 -14.09
CA LYS A 120 -4.07 -10.69 -13.95
C LYS A 120 -2.89 -10.90 -12.99
N MET A 121 -2.47 -9.87 -12.25
CA MET A 121 -1.31 -9.90 -11.34
C MET A 121 0.04 -10.12 -12.02
N GLU A 122 0.14 -9.87 -13.32
CA GLU A 122 1.41 -9.88 -14.05
C GLU A 122 2.14 -8.56 -13.83
N THR A 123 3.44 -8.62 -13.58
CA THR A 123 4.26 -7.41 -13.43
C THR A 123 4.36 -6.67 -14.76
N LYS A 124 3.96 -5.42 -14.78
CA LYS A 124 4.09 -4.50 -15.92
C LYS A 124 5.26 -3.54 -15.74
N GLN A 125 5.43 -3.00 -14.54
CA GLN A 125 6.46 -2.01 -14.24
C GLN A 125 7.01 -2.22 -12.83
N LYS A 126 8.28 -1.86 -12.62
CA LYS A 126 8.94 -1.76 -11.32
C LYS A 126 9.59 -0.39 -11.22
N ALA A 127 9.47 0.25 -10.09
CA ALA A 127 10.00 1.59 -9.88
C ALA A 127 10.62 1.73 -8.48
N PHE A 128 11.52 2.70 -8.36
CA PHE A 128 12.18 3.11 -7.13
C PHE A 128 13.00 1.98 -6.50
N MET A 129 14.21 1.82 -7.00
CA MET A 129 15.16 0.87 -6.44
C MET A 129 15.44 1.20 -4.96
N ILE A 130 15.44 0.17 -4.13
CA ILE A 130 15.80 0.26 -2.72
C ILE A 130 17.32 0.28 -2.65
N SER A 131 17.90 1.32 -2.05
CA SER A 131 19.33 1.35 -1.76
C SER A 131 19.69 0.29 -0.71
N ALA A 132 20.82 -0.39 -0.90
CA ALA A 132 21.31 -1.37 0.07
C ALA A 132 21.59 -0.74 1.46
N SER A 133 21.96 0.54 1.51
CA SER A 133 22.17 1.30 2.74
C SER A 133 20.89 1.53 3.54
N TRP A 134 19.72 1.46 2.89
CA TRP A 134 18.41 1.64 3.49
C TRP A 134 17.67 0.32 3.78
N ASN A 135 18.29 -0.79 3.49
CA ASN A 135 17.74 -2.10 3.75
C ASN A 135 17.69 -2.36 5.25
N SER A 136 16.55 -2.27 5.84
CA SER A 136 16.17 -2.48 7.24
C SER A 136 15.55 -1.26 7.93
N PHE A 137 15.39 -0.14 7.23
CA PHE A 137 14.73 1.04 7.77
C PHE A 137 13.33 1.21 7.22
N ASP A 138 12.34 1.17 8.08
CA ASP A 138 10.98 1.57 7.76
C ASP A 138 10.75 3.05 8.13
N LEU A 139 11.52 3.95 7.51
CA LEU A 139 11.26 5.38 7.54
C LEU A 139 10.19 5.79 6.53
N GLY A 140 9.58 4.83 5.87
CA GLY A 140 8.57 5.07 4.85
C GLY A 140 7.26 5.59 5.42
N SER A 141 6.55 6.37 4.63
CA SER A 141 5.15 6.67 4.90
C SER A 141 4.37 5.36 5.05
N ARG A 142 3.56 5.26 6.10
CA ARG A 142 2.60 4.15 6.23
C ARG A 142 1.64 4.07 5.06
N TYR A 143 1.43 5.18 4.38
CA TYR A 143 0.53 5.32 3.24
C TYR A 143 1.28 6.05 2.12
N PRO A 144 2.14 5.34 1.36
CA PRO A 144 2.95 5.96 0.31
C PRO A 144 2.13 6.35 -0.91
N PHE A 145 0.91 5.86 -1.03
CA PHE A 145 0.03 6.09 -2.16
C PHE A 145 -1.08 7.06 -1.83
N SER A 146 -1.41 7.90 -2.79
CA SER A 146 -2.59 8.75 -2.77
C SER A 146 -3.18 8.86 -4.18
N SER A 147 -4.47 9.14 -4.25
CA SER A 147 -5.15 9.42 -5.51
C SER A 147 -5.98 10.69 -5.37
N TYR A 148 -5.99 11.51 -6.41
CA TYR A 148 -6.82 12.69 -6.50
C TYR A 148 -7.36 12.83 -7.91
N GLN A 149 -8.67 12.96 -8.05
CA GLN A 149 -9.37 12.89 -9.33
C GLN A 149 -9.03 11.62 -10.11
N SER A 150 -8.41 11.74 -11.28
CA SER A 150 -7.98 10.63 -12.14
C SER A 150 -6.51 10.27 -11.97
N ASP A 151 -5.77 10.94 -11.10
CA ASP A 151 -4.33 10.79 -10.94
C ASP A 151 -3.96 9.91 -9.75
N PHE A 152 -2.85 9.20 -9.87
CA PHE A 152 -2.26 8.38 -8.82
C PHE A 152 -0.86 8.88 -8.48
N TYR A 153 -0.58 9.00 -7.18
CA TYR A 153 0.67 9.56 -6.68
C TYR A 153 1.37 8.61 -5.72
N TYR A 154 2.69 8.71 -5.74
CA TYR A 154 3.59 8.02 -4.83
C TYR A 154 4.54 9.00 -4.15
N THR A 155 4.77 8.81 -2.86
CA THR A 155 5.79 9.53 -2.07
C THR A 155 6.78 8.55 -1.50
N LYS A 156 8.07 8.76 -1.81
CA LYS A 156 9.17 7.96 -1.28
C LYS A 156 9.65 8.56 0.05
N ALA A 157 10.05 7.71 0.99
CA ALA A 157 10.67 8.17 2.23
C ALA A 157 11.92 9.00 1.94
N LEU A 158 12.10 10.10 2.69
CA LEU A 158 13.23 11.02 2.60
C LEU A 158 13.45 11.63 1.20
N ASP A 159 12.48 11.51 0.34
CA ASP A 159 12.44 12.19 -0.95
C ASP A 159 11.32 13.24 -0.90
N TYR A 160 11.69 14.48 -1.16
CA TYR A 160 10.74 15.60 -1.14
C TYR A 160 10.00 15.74 -2.46
N THR A 161 9.96 14.69 -3.25
CA THR A 161 9.30 14.63 -4.53
C THR A 161 8.03 13.79 -4.43
N VAL A 162 6.94 14.30 -4.97
CA VAL A 162 5.73 13.53 -5.25
C VAL A 162 5.80 13.08 -6.70
N TYR A 163 5.70 11.79 -6.90
CA TYR A 163 5.69 11.17 -8.23
C TYR A 163 4.28 10.87 -8.67
N GLN A 164 3.96 11.19 -9.91
CA GLN A 164 2.70 10.82 -10.55
C GLN A 164 2.92 9.58 -11.42
N MET A 165 1.97 8.66 -11.39
CA MET A 165 1.98 7.50 -12.29
C MET A 165 1.39 7.89 -13.64
N ASP A 166 2.08 7.54 -14.71
CA ASP A 166 1.56 7.63 -16.06
C ASP A 166 0.50 6.56 -16.30
N GLU A 167 -0.65 6.95 -16.82
CA GLU A 167 -1.75 6.02 -17.06
C GLU A 167 -1.48 5.07 -18.23
N ALA A 168 -0.69 5.48 -19.21
CA ALA A 168 -0.47 4.70 -20.41
C ALA A 168 0.38 3.46 -20.11
N ASP A 169 1.48 3.61 -19.39
CA ASP A 169 2.46 2.53 -19.18
C ASP A 169 2.69 2.15 -17.71
N GLY A 170 2.23 2.98 -16.74
CA GLY A 170 2.43 2.76 -15.31
C GLY A 170 3.80 3.22 -14.81
N SER A 171 4.56 3.95 -15.61
CA SER A 171 5.80 4.59 -15.19
C SER A 171 5.52 5.73 -14.21
N PHE A 172 6.55 6.16 -13.47
CA PHE A 172 6.44 7.27 -12.53
C PHE A 172 7.34 8.42 -12.94
N PHE A 173 6.80 9.64 -12.90
CA PHE A 173 7.56 10.85 -13.17
C PHE A 173 7.39 11.86 -12.02
N PRO A 174 8.41 12.73 -11.75
CA PRO A 174 8.32 13.74 -10.72
C PRO A 174 7.25 14.77 -11.09
N LYS A 175 6.31 15.02 -10.17
CA LYS A 175 5.21 15.99 -10.38
C LYS A 175 5.38 17.24 -9.55
N TYR A 176 5.67 17.06 -8.26
CA TYR A 176 5.90 18.16 -7.34
C TYR A 176 7.19 17.91 -6.57
N ARG A 177 7.97 18.95 -6.36
CA ARG A 177 9.15 18.93 -5.49
C ARG A 177 8.98 19.98 -4.41
N PHE A 178 9.14 19.57 -3.17
CA PHE A 178 9.12 20.46 -2.02
C PHE A 178 10.54 20.93 -1.74
N ASP A 179 10.74 22.24 -1.70
CA ASP A 179 11.97 22.85 -1.23
C ASP A 179 11.79 23.25 0.23
N LEU A 180 12.51 22.59 1.13
CA LEU A 180 12.49 22.87 2.56
C LEU A 180 13.67 23.73 3.00
N GLY A 181 14.49 24.23 2.06
CA GLY A 181 15.69 25.01 2.32
C GLY A 181 16.65 24.27 3.26
N ASP A 182 17.15 24.97 4.29
CA ASP A 182 18.08 24.43 5.28
C ASP A 182 17.50 23.28 6.14
N ARG A 183 16.22 23.00 6.03
CA ARG A 183 15.55 21.87 6.70
C ARG A 183 15.49 20.61 5.83
N SER A 184 16.01 20.68 4.62
CA SER A 184 16.12 19.52 3.75
C SER A 184 17.17 18.56 4.29
N TRP A 185 16.89 17.27 4.22
CA TRP A 185 17.89 16.26 4.50
C TRP A 185 19.03 16.36 3.48
N PRO A 186 20.29 16.43 3.88
CA PRO A 186 21.42 16.56 2.96
C PRO A 186 21.46 15.40 1.95
N GLU A 187 21.83 15.70 0.71
CA GLU A 187 21.90 14.69 -0.37
C GLU A 187 22.89 13.56 -0.05
N ASP A 188 24.04 13.91 0.53
CA ASP A 188 25.08 12.96 0.95
C ASP A 188 24.64 12.10 2.14
N ALA A 189 23.79 12.61 3.01
CA ALA A 189 23.22 11.87 4.13
C ALA A 189 22.14 10.86 3.69
N LYS A 190 21.59 11.01 2.49
CA LYS A 190 20.59 10.05 1.97
C LYS A 190 21.20 8.67 1.70
N ASP A 191 22.49 8.58 1.45
CA ASP A 191 23.22 7.32 1.22
C ASP A 191 24.07 6.87 2.41
N ALA A 192 24.28 7.73 3.41
CA ALA A 192 24.96 7.38 4.64
C ALA A 192 24.07 6.46 5.50
N GLN A 193 24.66 5.67 6.40
CA GLN A 193 23.89 4.86 7.34
C GLN A 193 23.25 5.77 8.43
N PRO A 194 21.98 6.16 8.29
CA PRO A 194 21.41 7.29 9.04
C PRO A 194 20.98 6.98 10.45
N TYR A 195 21.07 5.72 10.89
CA TYR A 195 20.41 5.30 12.13
C TYR A 195 21.06 5.87 13.39
N GLU A 196 22.35 5.96 13.41
CA GLU A 196 23.11 6.46 14.56
C GLU A 196 22.94 7.98 14.73
N GLU A 197 22.82 8.72 13.62
CA GLU A 197 22.71 10.17 13.63
C GLU A 197 21.27 10.66 13.89
N LEU A 198 20.26 9.98 13.36
CA LEU A 198 18.85 10.28 13.64
C LEU A 198 18.45 10.03 15.10
N ARG A 199 19.19 9.19 15.84
CA ARG A 199 18.98 8.98 17.26
C ARG A 199 19.58 10.08 18.15
N ARG A 200 20.47 10.91 17.60
CA ARG A 200 21.21 11.94 18.33
C ARG A 200 20.67 13.37 18.12
N SER A 201 19.73 13.54 17.17
CA SER A 201 19.01 14.80 16.91
C SER A 201 17.61 14.76 17.56
#